data_1255c80c28a75b6f9f73f6d9cba6b009
#
_entry.id   1255c80c28a75b6f9f73f6d9cba6b009
#
_cell.length_a   1.000
_cell.length_b   1.000
_cell.length_c   1.000
_cell.angle_alpha   90.00
_cell.angle_beta   90.00
_cell.angle_gamma   90.00
#
_symmetry.space_group_name_H-M   'P 1'
#
loop_
_entity.id
_entity.type
_entity.pdbx_description
1 polymer ?
#
loop_
_entity_poly.entity_id
_entity_poly.type
_entity_poly.pdbx_seq_one_letter_code
_entity_poly.pdbx_strand_id
1 'polypeptide(L)'
;ILTDVDGVYLNFKSSEPQLIKKISADQIKAYIHEGEFAEGSMKPKVEAAVEFIKKGGKKVIIADLNDLLPAIAGKAGTHITA
;
A
#
# COMPACT_ATOMS: atom_id res chain seq x y z
N ILE A 1 4.25 7.30 0.07
CA ILE A 1 4.44 7.12 1.51
C ILE A 1 5.65 6.22 1.75
N LEU A 2 6.63 6.75 2.45
CA LEU A 2 7.81 5.98 2.81
C LEU A 2 7.62 5.33 4.18
N THR A 3 8.06 4.09 4.32
CA THR A 3 7.84 3.30 5.51
C THR A 3 9.05 2.38 5.76
N ASP A 4 9.02 1.60 6.83
CA ASP A 4 10.06 0.62 7.15
C ASP A 4 9.78 -0.77 6.56
N VAL A 5 8.75 -0.89 5.73
CA VAL A 5 8.46 -2.12 4.98
C VAL A 5 8.46 -1.82 3.49
N ASP A 6 8.73 -2.83 2.66
CA ASP A 6 8.90 -2.65 1.22
C ASP A 6 7.61 -2.44 0.43
N GLY A 7 6.46 -2.49 1.07
CA GLY A 7 5.17 -2.22 0.45
C GLY A 7 4.02 -2.78 1.27
N VAL A 8 2.88 -2.95 0.61
CA VAL A 8 1.67 -3.49 1.24
C VAL A 8 1.57 -4.98 0.97
N TYR A 9 1.34 -5.77 2.01
CA TYR A 9 1.23 -7.21 1.92
C TYR A 9 -0.18 -7.68 2.24
N LEU A 10 -0.69 -8.62 1.44
CA LEU A 10 -1.87 -9.39 1.78
C LEU A 10 -1.46 -10.63 2.57
N ASN A 11 -2.38 -11.13 3.40
CA ASN A 11 -2.17 -12.34 4.20
C ASN A 11 -0.93 -12.21 5.10
N PHE A 12 -0.73 -11.05 5.67
CA PHE A 12 0.43 -10.75 6.51
C PHE A 12 0.59 -11.72 7.67
N LYS A 13 -0.53 -12.23 8.20
CA LYS A 13 -0.55 -13.17 9.33
C LYS A 13 -0.35 -14.61 8.90
N SER A 14 -0.29 -14.90 7.61
CA SER A 14 -0.07 -16.26 7.12
C SER A 14 1.44 -16.53 6.98
N SER A 15 1.78 -17.80 6.70
CA SER A 15 3.16 -18.19 6.45
C SER A 15 3.70 -17.69 5.11
N GLU A 16 2.81 -17.23 4.21
CA GLU A 16 3.18 -16.76 2.88
C GLU A 16 2.53 -15.42 2.56
N PRO A 17 2.99 -14.32 3.18
CA PRO A 17 2.47 -13.00 2.84
C PRO A 17 2.82 -12.64 1.39
N GLN A 18 1.87 -12.00 0.70
CA GLN A 18 2.03 -11.63 -0.71
C GLN A 18 2.16 -10.12 -0.85
N LEU A 19 3.26 -9.68 -1.44
CA LEU A 19 3.46 -8.25 -1.73
C LEU A 19 2.53 -7.82 -2.86
N ILE A 20 1.78 -6.75 -2.62
CA ILE A 20 0.94 -6.13 -3.64
C ILE A 20 1.82 -5.15 -4.41
N LYS A 21 1.99 -5.38 -5.72
CA LYS A 21 2.78 -4.49 -6.56
C LYS A 21 1.94 -3.36 -7.13
N LYS A 22 0.71 -3.64 -7.50
CA LYS A 22 -0.18 -2.68 -8.13
C LYS A 22 -1.63 -2.99 -7.78
N ILE A 23 -2.39 -1.98 -7.39
CA ILE A 23 -3.78 -2.18 -6.96
C ILE A 23 -4.56 -0.87 -7.09
N SER A 24 -5.86 -0.95 -7.26
CA SER A 24 -6.72 0.22 -7.25
C SER A 24 -7.13 0.61 -5.84
N ALA A 25 -7.54 1.86 -5.65
CA ALA A 25 -8.04 2.34 -4.36
C ALA A 25 -9.28 1.57 -3.92
N ASP A 26 -10.16 1.20 -4.84
CA ASP A 26 -11.36 0.43 -4.52
C ASP A 26 -11.02 -0.96 -3.97
N GLN A 27 -10.03 -1.61 -4.55
CA GLN A 27 -9.59 -2.92 -4.07
C GLN A 27 -8.94 -2.84 -2.69
N ILE A 28 -8.09 -1.84 -2.47
CA ILE A 28 -7.48 -1.60 -1.16
C ILE A 28 -8.56 -1.35 -0.11
N LYS A 29 -9.58 -0.57 -0.45
CA LYS A 29 -10.68 -0.27 0.44
C LYS A 29 -11.43 -1.54 0.85
N ALA A 30 -11.64 -2.46 -0.08
CA ALA A 30 -12.26 -3.75 0.22
C ALA A 30 -11.41 -4.55 1.20
N TYR A 31 -10.10 -4.60 1.01
CA TYR A 31 -9.19 -5.30 1.92
C TYR A 31 -9.15 -4.65 3.31
N ILE A 32 -9.25 -3.33 3.40
CA ILE A 32 -9.36 -2.65 4.69
C ILE A 32 -10.60 -3.14 5.44
N HIS A 33 -11.73 -3.25 4.75
CA HIS A 33 -12.97 -3.75 5.35
C HIS A 33 -12.87 -5.20 5.79
N GLU A 34 -12.09 -6.01 5.11
CA GLU A 34 -11.86 -7.40 5.46
C GLU A 34 -10.89 -7.59 6.63
N GLY A 35 -10.25 -6.51 7.08
CA GLY A 35 -9.32 -6.58 8.19
C GLY A 35 -7.96 -7.15 7.83
N GLU A 36 -7.56 -7.04 6.56
CA GLU A 36 -6.28 -7.57 6.07
C GLU A 36 -5.05 -6.85 6.62
N PHE A 37 -5.20 -5.64 7.11
CA PHE A 37 -4.06 -4.81 7.53
C PHE A 37 -4.01 -4.62 9.03
N ALA A 38 -2.79 -4.63 9.58
CA ALA A 38 -2.57 -4.39 10.99
C ALA A 38 -2.96 -2.95 11.37
N GLU A 39 -3.83 -2.80 12.38
CA GLU A 39 -4.38 -1.51 12.76
C GLU A 39 -3.35 -0.49 13.20
N GLY A 40 -2.29 -0.93 13.86
CA GLY A 40 -1.29 -0.03 14.42
C GLY A 40 -0.17 0.35 13.45
N SER A 41 -0.12 -0.22 12.25
CA SER A 41 1.01 -0.01 11.36
C SER A 41 0.58 0.25 9.91
N MET A 42 0.15 -0.77 9.18
CA MET A 42 -0.15 -0.63 7.75
C MET A 42 -1.50 0.01 7.48
N LYS A 43 -2.52 -0.27 8.30
CA LYS A 43 -3.87 0.24 8.09
C LYS A 43 -3.93 1.78 7.96
N PRO A 44 -3.30 2.57 8.86
CA PRO A 44 -3.30 4.03 8.70
C PRO A 44 -2.68 4.48 7.38
N LYS A 45 -1.67 3.78 6.90
CA LYS A 45 -0.97 4.13 5.66
C LYS A 45 -1.85 3.90 4.44
N VAL A 46 -2.51 2.74 4.35
CA VAL A 46 -3.41 2.45 3.23
C VAL A 46 -4.66 3.32 3.28
N GLU A 47 -5.16 3.63 4.48
CA GLU A 47 -6.28 4.56 4.62
C GLU A 47 -5.93 5.97 4.13
N ALA A 48 -4.73 6.45 4.46
CA ALA A 48 -4.26 7.74 3.97
C ALA A 48 -4.12 7.76 2.45
N ALA A 49 -3.65 6.67 1.87
CA ALA A 49 -3.51 6.53 0.41
C ALA A 49 -4.88 6.59 -0.28
N VAL A 50 -5.86 5.85 0.24
CA VAL A 50 -7.22 5.85 -0.30
C VAL A 50 -7.83 7.26 -0.21
N GLU A 51 -7.65 7.93 0.92
CA GLU A 51 -8.17 9.28 1.14
C GLU A 51 -7.56 10.27 0.14
N PHE A 52 -6.25 10.18 -0.10
CA PHE A 52 -5.58 11.03 -1.09
C PHE A 52 -6.17 10.86 -2.49
N ILE A 53 -6.37 9.62 -2.92
CA ILE A 53 -6.93 9.32 -4.24
C ILE A 53 -8.38 9.78 -4.32
N LYS A 54 -9.15 9.58 -3.26
CA LYS A 54 -10.55 10.00 -3.18
C LYS A 54 -10.70 11.51 -3.33
N LYS A 55 -9.72 12.29 -2.87
CA LYS A 55 -9.72 13.75 -2.97
C LYS A 55 -9.16 14.28 -4.31
N GLY A 56 -8.95 13.41 -5.28
CA GLY A 56 -8.50 13.77 -6.62
C GLY A 56 -7.08 13.40 -6.95
N GLY A 57 -6.36 12.76 -6.04
CA GLY A 57 -5.02 12.24 -6.34
C GLY A 57 -5.09 11.10 -7.35
N LYS A 58 -4.04 10.95 -8.15
CA LYS A 58 -4.01 9.94 -9.22
C LYS A 58 -3.28 8.68 -8.82
N LYS A 59 -2.31 8.78 -7.94
CA LYS A 59 -1.46 7.66 -7.59
C LYS A 59 -0.79 7.88 -6.24
N VAL A 60 -0.65 6.79 -5.48
CA VAL A 60 0.15 6.76 -4.25
C VAL A 60 1.10 5.57 -4.32
N ILE A 61 2.33 5.76 -3.89
CA ILE A 61 3.32 4.70 -3.79
C ILE A 61 3.65 4.49 -2.31
N ILE A 62 3.53 3.26 -1.83
CA ILE A 62 4.00 2.88 -0.49
C ILE A 62 5.24 2.03 -0.66
N ALA A 63 6.36 2.46 -0.12
CA ALA A 63 7.65 1.81 -0.32
C ALA A 63 8.55 1.94 0.91
N ASP A 64 9.58 1.10 0.97
CA ASP A 64 10.60 1.21 1.98
C ASP A 64 11.38 2.51 1.82
N LEU A 65 11.77 3.10 2.93
CA LEU A 65 12.51 4.36 2.94
C LEU A 65 13.80 4.29 2.10
N ASN A 66 14.41 3.11 2.02
CA ASN A 66 15.65 2.90 1.27
C ASN A 66 15.40 2.60 -0.21
N ASP A 67 14.14 2.46 -0.63
CA ASP A 67 13.79 2.10 -2.02
C ASP A 67 13.13 3.25 -2.78
N LEU A 68 13.40 4.49 -2.39
CA LEU A 68 12.75 5.66 -2.99
C LEU A 68 12.91 5.72 -4.50
N LEU A 69 14.14 5.63 -5.01
CA LEU A 69 14.37 5.73 -6.45
C LEU A 69 13.81 4.53 -7.23
N PRO A 70 14.03 3.28 -6.80
CA PRO A 70 13.37 2.13 -7.42
C PRO A 70 11.84 2.23 -7.39
N ALA A 71 11.26 2.74 -6.31
CA ALA A 71 9.80 2.88 -6.19
C ALA A 71 9.26 3.86 -7.23
N ILE A 72 9.91 5.02 -7.40
CA ILE A 72 9.52 6.01 -8.39
C ILE A 72 9.62 5.43 -9.81
N ALA A 73 10.62 4.59 -10.06
CA ALA A 73 10.81 3.93 -11.34
C ALA A 73 9.84 2.74 -11.58
N GLY A 74 8.98 2.42 -10.62
CA GLY A 74 8.03 1.32 -10.74
C GLY A 74 8.62 -0.05 -10.45
N LYS A 75 9.82 -0.11 -9.86
CA LYS A 75 10.54 -1.37 -9.60
C LYS A 75 10.43 -1.85 -8.16
N ALA A 76 9.84 -1.07 -7.29
CA ALA A 76 9.68 -1.42 -5.87
C ALA A 76 8.41 -0.77 -5.33
N GLY A 77 7.96 -1.25 -4.17
CA GLY A 77 6.81 -0.70 -3.47
C GLY A 77 5.47 -1.14 -4.01
N THR A 78 4.41 -0.64 -3.39
CA THR A 78 3.03 -0.86 -3.82
C THR A 78 2.50 0.41 -4.46
N HIS A 79 2.01 0.29 -5.69
CA HIS A 79 1.46 1.40 -6.47
C HIS A 79 -0.06 1.36 -6.41
N ILE A 80 -0.66 2.36 -5.78
CA ILE A 80 -2.11 2.47 -5.62
C ILE A 80 -2.63 3.55 -6.56
N THR A 81 -3.59 3.20 -7.39
CA THR A 81 -4.17 4.12 -8.38
C THR A 81 -5.66 4.27 -8.16
N ALA A 82 -6.24 5.24 -8.84
CA ALA A 82 -7.69 5.46 -8.80
C ALA A 82 -8.47 4.28 -9.39
#